data_30201f050f5d5a6bea02f90aa71e6277
#
_entry.id   30201f050f5d5a6bea02f90aa71e6277
#
_cell.length_a   1.000
_cell.length_b   1.000
_cell.length_c   1.000
_cell.angle_alpha   90.00
_cell.angle_beta   90.00
_cell.angle_gamma   90.00
#
_symmetry.space_group_name_H-M   'P 1'
#
loop_
_entity.id
_entity.type
_entity.pdbx_description
1 polymer ?
#
loop_
_entity_poly.entity_id
_entity_poly.type
_entity_poly.pdbx_seq_one_letter_code
_entity_poly.pdbx_strand_id
1 'polypeptide(L)'
;MKLAKQHLDVGLFSTKRDEQLAFWQQTVGLPYDHMGKVGGGVQQHRHHMNGSILKMNHSRDPLPDIPPSGIVGLAIAREGLAAERTLADPDGNKVILVPKGAHGIEGIAILLKVNDPDA
;
A
#
# COMPACT_ATOMS: atom_id res chain seq x y z
N MET A 1 -13.32 15.85 -2.53
CA MET A 1 -12.55 16.43 -1.40
C MET A 1 -11.11 16.66 -1.81
N LYS A 2 -10.61 17.84 -1.57
CA LYS A 2 -9.21 18.12 -1.81
C LYS A 2 -8.37 17.62 -0.65
N LEU A 3 -7.36 16.81 -0.94
CA LEU A 3 -6.41 16.40 0.08
C LEU A 3 -5.44 17.55 0.36
N ALA A 4 -5.16 17.79 1.64
CA ALA A 4 -4.21 18.82 2.04
C ALA A 4 -2.77 18.42 1.72
N LYS A 5 -2.48 17.13 1.58
CA LYS A 5 -1.17 16.59 1.24
C LYS A 5 -1.23 15.82 -0.06
N GLN A 6 -0.23 16.04 -0.92
CA GLN A 6 -0.07 15.28 -2.16
C GLN A 6 0.63 13.94 -1.93
N HIS A 7 1.31 13.78 -0.79
CA HIS A 7 2.07 12.58 -0.45
C HIS A 7 1.60 12.04 0.89
N LEU A 8 1.47 10.73 0.97
CA LEU A 8 0.98 10.02 2.15
C LEU A 8 1.94 8.90 2.52
N ASP A 9 2.00 8.60 3.81
CA ASP A 9 2.64 7.38 4.28
C ASP A 9 1.54 6.32 4.45
N VAL A 10 1.74 5.17 3.83
CA VAL A 10 0.81 4.05 3.91
C VAL A 10 1.47 2.94 4.71
N GLY A 11 0.83 2.52 5.79
CA GLY A 11 1.35 1.47 6.66
C GLY A 11 0.56 0.18 6.52
N LEU A 12 1.27 -0.93 6.43
CA LEU A 12 0.72 -2.28 6.47
C LEU A 12 1.38 -3.05 7.59
N PHE A 13 0.67 -3.99 8.18
CA PHE A 13 1.22 -4.92 9.16
C PHE A 13 1.07 -6.34 8.63
N SER A 14 2.14 -7.14 8.71
CA SER A 14 2.13 -8.50 8.21
C SER A 14 3.11 -9.38 9.00
N THR A 15 2.79 -10.66 9.10
CA THR A 15 3.73 -11.68 9.60
C THR A 15 4.47 -12.36 8.45
N LYS A 16 4.15 -12.03 7.20
CA LYS A 16 4.72 -12.63 5.99
C LYS A 16 5.79 -11.75 5.37
N ARG A 17 6.91 -11.57 6.09
CA ARG A 17 7.95 -10.62 5.69
C ARG A 17 8.48 -10.85 4.27
N ASP A 18 8.97 -12.07 4.00
CA ASP A 18 9.66 -12.33 2.73
C ASP A 18 8.71 -12.25 1.54
N GLU A 19 7.50 -12.75 1.69
CA GLU A 19 6.47 -12.69 0.65
C GLU A 19 6.04 -11.25 0.38
N GLN A 20 5.87 -10.45 1.43
CA GLN A 20 5.52 -9.03 1.30
C GLN A 20 6.63 -8.23 0.65
N LEU A 21 7.88 -8.44 1.06
CA LEU A 21 9.01 -7.73 0.45
C LEU A 21 9.14 -8.09 -1.02
N ALA A 22 8.98 -9.36 -1.38
CA ALA A 22 9.02 -9.77 -2.78
C ALA A 22 7.86 -9.14 -3.59
N PHE A 23 6.68 -9.09 -3.01
CA PHE A 23 5.52 -8.47 -3.67
C PHE A 23 5.78 -6.99 -3.98
N TRP A 24 6.16 -6.21 -2.97
CA TRP A 24 6.32 -4.77 -3.14
C TRP A 24 7.54 -4.40 -3.98
N GLN A 25 8.65 -5.12 -3.82
CA GLN A 25 9.89 -4.80 -4.52
C GLN A 25 9.97 -5.39 -5.92
N GLN A 26 9.43 -6.57 -6.15
CA GLN A 26 9.53 -7.28 -7.43
C GLN A 26 8.24 -7.19 -8.25
N THR A 27 7.10 -7.52 -7.66
CA THR A 27 5.82 -7.52 -8.38
C THR A 27 5.32 -6.10 -8.65
N VAL A 28 5.28 -5.26 -7.63
CA VAL A 28 4.90 -3.85 -7.78
C VAL A 28 6.08 -3.01 -8.27
N GLY A 29 7.28 -3.33 -7.83
CA GLY A 29 8.50 -2.67 -8.28
C GLY A 29 8.82 -1.37 -7.57
N LEU A 30 8.51 -1.26 -6.28
CA LEU A 30 8.84 -0.08 -5.50
C LEU A 30 10.31 -0.11 -5.07
N PRO A 31 11.04 1.00 -5.21
CA PRO A 31 12.40 1.07 -4.70
C PRO A 31 12.44 0.96 -3.18
N TYR A 32 13.27 0.07 -2.68
CA TYR A 32 13.46 -0.11 -1.25
C TYR A 32 14.30 1.03 -0.67
N ASP A 33 13.86 1.59 0.45
CA ASP A 33 14.61 2.65 1.11
C ASP A 33 15.46 2.09 2.25
N HIS A 34 14.82 1.72 3.35
CA HIS A 34 15.56 1.14 4.49
C HIS A 34 14.61 0.46 5.46
N MET A 35 15.19 -0.28 6.40
CA MET A 35 14.46 -0.90 7.49
C MET A 35 14.76 -0.16 8.78
N GLY A 36 13.70 0.17 9.52
CA GLY A 36 13.79 0.76 10.86
C GLY A 36 13.14 -0.14 11.89
N LYS A 37 13.63 -0.07 13.11
CA LYS A 37 13.01 -0.75 14.25
C LYS A 37 12.08 0.24 14.94
N VAL A 38 10.81 -0.13 15.09
CA VAL A 38 9.79 0.74 15.69
C VAL A 38 9.36 0.27 17.08
N GLY A 39 10.05 -0.73 17.65
CA GLY A 39 9.75 -1.27 18.97
C GLY A 39 8.77 -2.44 18.92
N GLY A 40 8.60 -3.15 20.05
CA GLY A 40 7.64 -4.24 20.16
C GLY A 40 7.91 -5.43 19.24
N GLY A 41 9.13 -5.61 18.75
CA GLY A 41 9.47 -6.68 17.81
C GLY A 41 9.02 -6.40 16.37
N VAL A 42 8.69 -5.16 16.05
CA VAL A 42 8.25 -4.77 14.72
C VAL A 42 9.41 -4.16 13.92
N GLN A 43 9.61 -4.66 12.71
CA GLN A 43 10.57 -4.12 11.75
C GLN A 43 9.79 -3.39 10.65
N GLN A 44 10.09 -2.12 10.45
CA GLN A 44 9.44 -1.32 9.42
C GLN A 44 10.32 -1.23 8.18
N HIS A 45 9.84 -1.81 7.08
CA HIS A 45 10.52 -1.77 5.79
C HIS A 45 9.90 -0.68 4.94
N ARG A 46 10.67 0.36 4.64
CA ARG A 46 10.21 1.55 3.95
C ARG A 46 10.54 1.48 2.47
N HIS A 47 9.56 1.83 1.65
CA HIS A 47 9.67 1.81 0.19
C HIS A 47 9.22 3.14 -0.38
N HIS A 48 9.93 3.62 -1.40
CA HIS A 48 9.49 4.80 -2.14
C HIS A 48 8.29 4.44 -3.01
N MET A 49 7.26 5.27 -2.96
CA MET A 49 6.02 5.03 -3.68
C MET A 49 5.51 6.35 -4.28
N ASN A 50 6.11 6.76 -5.41
CA ASN A 50 5.73 7.98 -6.13
C ASN A 50 5.70 9.25 -5.25
N GLY A 51 6.73 9.44 -4.43
CA GLY A 51 6.79 10.56 -3.48
C GLY A 51 6.15 10.26 -2.14
N SER A 52 5.34 9.22 -2.06
CA SER A 52 4.81 8.68 -0.80
C SER A 52 5.70 7.56 -0.29
N ILE A 53 5.44 7.08 0.92
CA ILE A 53 6.20 5.99 1.52
C ILE A 53 5.25 4.84 1.85
N LEU A 54 5.59 3.63 1.40
CA LEU A 54 4.95 2.41 1.85
C LEU A 54 5.78 1.82 2.99
N LYS A 55 5.16 1.69 4.15
CA LYS A 55 5.78 1.12 5.35
C LYS A 55 5.22 -0.27 5.57
N MET A 56 5.97 -1.31 5.19
CA MET A 56 5.59 -2.67 5.49
C MET A 56 6.18 -3.04 6.85
N ASN A 57 5.30 -3.15 7.85
CA ASN A 57 5.66 -3.44 9.23
C ASN A 57 5.57 -4.94 9.46
N HIS A 58 6.71 -5.58 9.62
CA HIS A 58 6.78 -7.01 9.91
C HIS A 58 6.72 -7.24 11.41
N SER A 59 5.72 -7.99 11.84
CA SER A 59 5.57 -8.44 13.22
C SER A 59 5.92 -9.92 13.32
N ARG A 60 6.73 -10.30 14.32
CA ARG A 60 7.04 -11.70 14.59
C ARG A 60 5.86 -12.43 15.22
N ASP A 61 5.07 -11.71 15.99
CA ASP A 61 3.95 -12.29 16.71
C ASP A 61 2.68 -12.21 15.86
N PRO A 62 1.72 -13.13 16.08
CA PRO A 62 0.45 -13.03 15.39
C PRO A 62 -0.19 -11.67 15.63
N LEU A 63 -0.78 -11.11 14.56
CA LEU A 63 -1.46 -9.83 14.65
C LEU A 63 -2.79 -10.01 15.38
N PRO A 64 -3.21 -9.01 16.17
CA PRO A 64 -4.52 -9.07 16.78
C PRO A 64 -5.62 -9.10 15.72
N ASP A 65 -6.72 -9.78 16.07
CA ASP A 65 -7.90 -9.80 15.23
C ASP A 65 -8.62 -8.46 15.37
N ILE A 66 -8.50 -7.61 14.38
CA ILE A 66 -9.10 -6.28 14.39
C ILE A 66 -10.14 -6.17 13.28
N PRO A 67 -11.20 -5.36 13.49
CA PRO A 67 -12.18 -5.13 12.43
C PRO A 67 -11.52 -4.57 11.17
N PRO A 68 -12.01 -4.93 9.98
CA PRO A 68 -11.45 -4.37 8.76
C PRO A 68 -11.60 -2.85 8.73
N SER A 69 -10.56 -2.17 8.27
CA SER A 69 -10.63 -0.73 8.04
C SER A 69 -11.55 -0.44 6.85
N GLY A 70 -11.93 0.81 6.65
CA GLY A 70 -12.67 1.21 5.46
C GLY A 70 -11.84 1.23 4.19
N ILE A 71 -10.55 0.89 4.27
CA ILE A 71 -9.66 0.88 3.10
C ILE A 71 -9.87 -0.42 2.33
N VAL A 72 -10.28 -0.32 1.07
CA VAL A 72 -10.52 -1.49 0.21
C VAL A 72 -9.44 -1.71 -0.82
N GLY A 73 -8.50 -0.77 -0.98
CA GLY A 73 -7.41 -0.95 -1.91
C GLY A 73 -6.49 0.26 -1.99
N LEU A 74 -5.41 0.08 -2.72
CA LEU A 74 -4.39 1.08 -2.97
C LEU A 74 -4.14 1.13 -4.47
N ALA A 75 -4.32 2.28 -5.08
CA ALA A 75 -3.99 2.51 -6.48
C ALA A 75 -2.64 3.22 -6.59
N ILE A 76 -1.77 2.71 -7.45
CA ILE A 76 -0.43 3.26 -7.65
C ILE A 76 -0.27 3.58 -9.13
N ALA A 77 0.03 4.85 -9.43
CA ALA A 77 0.30 5.27 -10.79
C ALA A 77 1.65 4.74 -11.26
N ARG A 78 1.68 4.26 -12.51
CA ARG A 78 2.88 3.68 -13.10
C ARG A 78 3.09 4.24 -14.49
N GLU A 79 4.22 4.91 -14.70
CA GLU A 79 4.59 5.42 -16.00
C GLU A 79 4.89 4.26 -16.96
N GLY A 80 4.42 4.36 -18.20
CA GLY A 80 4.64 3.34 -19.21
C GLY A 80 3.71 2.14 -19.14
N LEU A 81 2.76 2.13 -18.19
CA LEU A 81 1.79 1.07 -18.10
C LEU A 81 0.68 1.27 -19.13
N ALA A 82 0.43 0.24 -19.94
CA ALA A 82 -0.56 0.33 -21.04
C ALA A 82 -2.00 0.19 -20.56
N ALA A 83 -2.22 -0.58 -19.48
CA ALA A 83 -3.56 -0.85 -18.96
C ALA A 83 -3.50 -1.10 -17.46
N GLU A 84 -4.63 -0.93 -16.79
CA GLU A 84 -4.80 -1.21 -15.37
C GLU A 84 -4.50 -2.67 -15.04
N ARG A 85 -3.87 -2.91 -13.91
CA ARG A 85 -3.63 -4.26 -13.39
C ARG A 85 -4.04 -4.33 -11.93
N THR A 86 -4.89 -5.29 -11.61
CA THR A 86 -5.31 -5.55 -10.23
C THR A 86 -4.50 -6.69 -9.65
N LEU A 87 -3.89 -6.45 -8.50
CA LEU A 87 -3.04 -7.39 -7.78
C LEU A 87 -3.56 -7.56 -6.36
N ALA A 88 -3.12 -8.61 -5.69
CA ALA A 88 -3.34 -8.78 -4.26
C ALA A 88 -2.01 -9.10 -3.60
N ASP A 89 -1.73 -8.47 -2.44
CA ASP A 89 -0.54 -8.79 -1.69
C ASP A 89 -0.71 -10.14 -0.97
N PRO A 90 0.33 -10.69 -0.31
CA PRO A 90 0.23 -11.98 0.37
C PRO A 90 -0.85 -12.07 1.46
N ASP A 91 -1.30 -10.95 1.99
CA ASP A 91 -2.38 -10.90 2.99
C ASP A 91 -3.74 -10.58 2.37
N GLY A 92 -3.83 -10.50 1.05
CA GLY A 92 -5.08 -10.25 0.34
C GLY A 92 -5.43 -8.78 0.16
N ASN A 93 -4.53 -7.86 0.47
CA ASN A 93 -4.78 -6.43 0.24
C ASN A 93 -4.76 -6.12 -1.25
N LYS A 94 -5.79 -5.44 -1.72
CA LYS A 94 -5.95 -5.12 -3.14
C LYS A 94 -5.03 -3.98 -3.54
N VAL A 95 -4.29 -4.18 -4.62
CA VAL A 95 -3.40 -3.17 -5.20
C VAL A 95 -3.72 -3.05 -6.68
N ILE A 96 -3.96 -1.83 -7.14
CA ILE A 96 -4.25 -1.56 -8.54
C ILE A 96 -3.13 -0.70 -9.10
N LEU A 97 -2.43 -1.21 -10.10
CA LEU A 97 -1.49 -0.41 -10.88
C LEU A 97 -2.26 0.27 -12.00
N VAL A 98 -2.16 1.59 -12.07
CA VAL A 98 -2.88 2.38 -13.08
C VAL A 98 -1.89 3.14 -13.95
N PRO A 99 -2.18 3.35 -15.24
CA PRO A 99 -1.36 4.23 -16.07
C PRO A 99 -1.30 5.62 -15.43
N LYS A 100 -0.13 6.25 -15.43
CA LYS A 100 0.05 7.58 -14.82
C LYS A 100 -0.92 8.56 -15.45
N GLY A 101 -1.68 9.26 -14.61
CA GLY A 101 -2.71 10.20 -15.03
C GLY A 101 -4.09 9.59 -15.25
N ALA A 102 -4.21 8.26 -15.31
CA ALA A 102 -5.52 7.60 -15.43
C ALA A 102 -6.36 7.90 -14.19
N HIS A 103 -7.64 8.19 -14.37
CA HIS A 103 -8.56 8.57 -13.30
C HIS A 103 -8.06 9.77 -12.47
N GLY A 104 -7.17 10.60 -13.04
CA GLY A 104 -6.56 11.72 -12.32
C GLY A 104 -5.46 11.31 -11.34
N ILE A 105 -5.02 10.05 -11.36
CA ILE A 105 -4.03 9.54 -10.42
C ILE A 105 -2.63 9.70 -11.01
N GLU A 106 -1.80 10.56 -10.42
CA GLU A 106 -0.41 10.76 -10.83
C GLU A 106 0.58 10.20 -9.82
N GLY A 107 0.16 9.93 -8.61
CA GLY A 107 0.96 9.34 -7.54
C GLY A 107 0.31 8.07 -7.03
N ILE A 108 -0.43 8.19 -5.95
CA ILE A 108 -1.19 7.09 -5.36
C ILE A 108 -2.60 7.57 -5.02
N ALA A 109 -3.51 6.61 -4.83
CA ALA A 109 -4.82 6.87 -4.30
C ALA A 109 -5.24 5.74 -3.38
N ILE A 110 -5.90 6.08 -2.28
CA ILE A 110 -6.43 5.09 -1.34
C ILE A 110 -7.90 4.92 -1.66
N LEU A 111 -8.32 3.66 -1.88
CA LEU A 111 -9.69 3.32 -2.17
C LEU A 111 -10.41 3.02 -0.86
N LEU A 112 -11.45 3.76 -0.57
CA LEU A 112 -12.22 3.63 0.66
C LEU A 112 -13.59 3.05 0.36
N LYS A 113 -14.05 2.16 1.26
CA LYS A 113 -15.43 1.74 1.26
C LYS A 113 -16.22 2.79 2.03
N VAL A 114 -17.14 3.45 1.35
CA VAL A 114 -18.00 4.44 1.97
C VAL A 114 -19.35 3.79 2.22
N ASN A 115 -19.78 3.81 3.48
CA ASN A 115 -21.14 3.45 3.81
C ASN A 115 -22.03 4.65 3.45
N ASP A 116 -22.75 4.50 2.35
CA ASP A 116 -23.73 5.51 1.95
C ASP A 116 -25.05 5.22 2.67
N PRO A 117 -25.48 6.08 3.60
CA PRO A 117 -26.73 5.85 4.32
C PRO A 117 -27.95 5.92 3.43
N ASP A 118 -27.81 6.49 2.23
CA ASP A 118 -28.89 6.60 1.27
C ASP A 118 -28.86 5.48 0.23
N ALA A 119 -27.91 4.58 0.34
CA ALA A 119 -27.79 3.45 -0.58
C ALA A 119 -28.56 2.24 -0.06
#